data_8d2706ccc49243f2fea459faa7a18451
#
_entry.id   8d2706ccc49243f2fea459faa7a18451
#
_cell.length_a   1.000
_cell.length_b   1.000
_cell.length_c   1.000
_cell.angle_alpha   90.00
_cell.angle_beta   90.00
_cell.angle_gamma   90.00
#
_symmetry.space_group_name_H-M   'P 1'
#
loop_
_entity.id
_entity.type
_entity.pdbx_description
1 polymer ?
#
loop_
_entity_poly.entity_id
_entity_poly.type
_entity_poly.pdbx_seq_one_letter_code
_entity_poly.pdbx_strand_id
1 'polypeptide(L)'
;MTEDFYIFSCSYQKKVVPLRCNFKQINDMAPIKRTLQALITERMQPQKVMLLFGARRVGKTILMRQIVDSFKGKTLVLNGEDIDTHTLLGKASVSNYRHLFEGVELLAIDEAQHIPQIGSKLKLIVDELPGIRVIATGSSSFNLQSEAGEPLVGRSSQFLLTPFSQQELSAGETPIETYRKLEERLIYGSYPNVTLFDTYAQKREYLQDIVYAYLLKDILAVDGIKNSQKMYDLLRLIAYQTGSEVSYEELGKQLSMSRNTVERYLDLLQKVFVIYRLGGFSR
;
A
#
# COMPACT_ATOMS: atom_id res chain seq x y z
N MET A 1 7.26 3.63 -60.08
CA MET A 1 6.12 3.81 -59.18
C MET A 1 6.66 3.58 -57.76
N THR A 2 7.05 4.67 -57.13
CA THR A 2 7.65 4.68 -55.78
C THR A 2 6.58 5.17 -54.81
N GLU A 3 6.20 4.28 -53.88
CA GLU A 3 5.28 4.66 -52.80
C GLU A 3 6.09 5.27 -51.64
N ASP A 4 5.87 6.53 -51.40
CA ASP A 4 6.44 7.28 -50.26
C ASP A 4 5.63 6.96 -48.97
N PHE A 5 6.28 6.30 -48.03
CA PHE A 5 5.75 6.13 -46.66
C PHE A 5 6.13 7.37 -45.83
N TYR A 6 5.15 8.22 -45.53
CA TYR A 6 5.31 9.31 -44.57
C TYR A 6 5.24 8.74 -43.13
N ILE A 7 6.40 8.70 -42.47
CA ILE A 7 6.48 8.45 -41.02
C ILE A 7 6.19 9.77 -40.32
N PHE A 8 5.02 9.91 -39.73
CA PHE A 8 4.73 10.95 -38.76
C PHE A 8 5.47 10.67 -37.45
N SER A 9 6.62 11.26 -37.26
CA SER A 9 7.28 11.34 -35.96
C SER A 9 6.59 12.40 -35.12
N CYS A 10 5.67 11.97 -34.27
CA CYS A 10 5.08 12.81 -33.23
C CYS A 10 6.07 12.90 -32.07
N SER A 11 6.94 13.90 -32.11
CA SER A 11 7.84 14.24 -31.01
C SER A 11 7.04 14.88 -29.87
N TYR A 12 6.44 14.06 -29.03
CA TYR A 12 5.92 14.49 -27.74
C TYR A 12 7.08 14.65 -26.76
N GLN A 13 7.69 15.84 -26.74
CA GLN A 13 8.49 16.26 -25.60
C GLN A 13 7.54 16.44 -24.40
N LYS A 14 7.30 15.37 -23.65
CA LYS A 14 6.77 15.47 -22.30
C LYS A 14 7.81 16.22 -21.48
N LYS A 15 7.58 17.52 -21.26
CA LYS A 15 8.13 18.21 -20.11
C LYS A 15 7.59 17.44 -18.89
N VAL A 16 8.42 16.60 -18.31
CA VAL A 16 8.23 16.09 -16.96
C VAL A 16 8.35 17.31 -16.07
N VAL A 17 7.26 17.97 -15.79
CA VAL A 17 7.17 18.91 -14.68
C VAL A 17 7.21 18.02 -13.45
N PRO A 18 8.31 18.05 -12.65
CA PRO A 18 8.26 17.36 -11.38
C PRO A 18 7.15 18.05 -10.59
N LEU A 19 6.08 17.32 -10.27
CA LEU A 19 5.11 17.72 -9.27
C LEU A 19 5.89 17.86 -7.96
N ARG A 20 6.54 19.01 -7.77
CA ARG A 20 6.96 19.50 -6.47
C ARG A 20 5.66 19.80 -5.74
N CYS A 21 5.04 18.78 -5.21
CA CYS A 21 4.15 18.94 -4.09
C CYS A 21 4.93 19.79 -3.10
N ASN A 22 4.45 21.00 -2.83
CA ASN A 22 5.11 21.91 -1.91
C ASN A 22 5.09 21.23 -0.54
N PHE A 23 6.15 20.50 -0.19
CA PHE A 23 6.34 19.85 1.10
C PHE A 23 6.16 20.83 2.27
N LYS A 24 6.28 22.14 2.03
CA LYS A 24 6.00 23.19 3.01
C LYS A 24 4.52 23.32 3.39
N GLN A 25 3.58 23.09 2.46
CA GLN A 25 2.14 23.16 2.78
C GLN A 25 1.64 21.95 3.58
N ILE A 26 2.32 20.81 3.49
CA ILE A 26 1.95 19.59 4.24
C ILE A 26 2.29 19.74 5.73
N ASN A 27 3.26 20.58 6.09
CA ASN A 27 3.68 20.79 7.48
C ASN A 27 2.77 21.73 8.28
N ASP A 28 1.92 22.52 7.64
CA ASP A 28 1.06 23.50 8.33
C ASP A 28 -0.36 22.98 8.65
N MET A 29 -0.77 21.85 8.10
CA MET A 29 -2.01 21.19 8.48
C MET A 29 -1.74 20.10 9.52
N ALA A 30 -2.40 20.19 10.68
CA ALA A 30 -2.34 19.12 11.67
C ALA A 30 -2.69 17.78 10.99
N PRO A 31 -1.82 16.77 11.11
CA PRO A 31 -2.05 15.51 10.41
C PRO A 31 -3.35 14.88 10.91
N ILE A 32 -4.21 14.45 9.98
CA ILE A 32 -5.43 13.72 10.30
C ILE A 32 -5.05 12.47 11.09
N LYS A 33 -5.58 12.35 12.30
CA LYS A 33 -5.26 11.24 13.19
C LYS A 33 -5.87 9.94 12.66
N ARG A 34 -5.03 8.92 12.50
CA ARG A 34 -5.49 7.59 12.07
C ARG A 34 -6.05 6.82 13.27
N THR A 35 -7.25 6.29 13.13
CA THR A 35 -7.87 5.43 14.16
C THR A 35 -7.03 4.19 14.45
N LEU A 36 -6.36 3.66 13.42
CA LEU A 36 -5.51 2.49 13.52
C LEU A 36 -4.26 2.70 14.39
N GLN A 37 -3.79 3.96 14.59
CA GLN A 37 -2.62 4.27 15.41
C GLN A 37 -2.78 3.79 16.85
N ALA A 38 -3.91 4.10 17.46
CA ALA A 38 -4.18 3.71 18.85
C ALA A 38 -4.19 2.18 18.99
N LEU A 39 -4.86 1.49 18.07
CA LEU A 39 -4.96 0.03 18.07
C LEU A 39 -3.60 -0.66 17.90
N ILE A 40 -2.75 -0.15 16.99
CA ILE A 40 -1.40 -0.71 16.81
C ILE A 40 -0.58 -0.49 18.08
N THR A 41 -0.61 0.73 18.64
CA THR A 41 0.15 1.06 19.85
C THR A 41 -0.27 0.21 21.05
N GLU A 42 -1.58 -0.02 21.24
CA GLU A 42 -2.12 -0.87 22.30
C GLU A 42 -1.66 -2.33 22.17
N ARG A 43 -1.65 -2.85 20.92
CA ARG A 43 -1.27 -4.24 20.65
C ARG A 43 0.23 -4.48 20.49
N MET A 44 1.02 -3.40 20.49
CA MET A 44 2.47 -3.48 20.35
C MET A 44 3.12 -4.03 21.60
N GLN A 45 3.61 -5.25 21.53
CA GLN A 45 4.27 -5.93 22.63
C GLN A 45 5.57 -6.60 22.17
N PRO A 46 6.53 -6.87 23.09
CA PRO A 46 7.74 -7.61 22.75
C PRO A 46 7.42 -8.96 22.12
N GLN A 47 8.35 -9.48 21.34
CA GLN A 47 8.25 -10.75 20.63
C GLN A 47 7.09 -10.86 19.61
N LYS A 48 6.52 -9.71 19.22
CA LYS A 48 5.52 -9.66 18.14
C LYS A 48 5.88 -8.65 17.08
N VAL A 49 5.53 -9.01 15.85
CA VAL A 49 5.66 -8.14 14.69
C VAL A 49 4.30 -7.53 14.37
N MET A 50 4.22 -6.19 14.36
CA MET A 50 3.07 -5.45 13.84
C MET A 50 3.27 -5.26 12.34
N LEU A 51 2.47 -5.93 11.51
CA LEU A 51 2.53 -5.85 10.07
C LEU A 51 1.49 -4.86 9.56
N LEU A 52 1.93 -3.74 9.01
CA LEU A 52 1.07 -2.69 8.48
C LEU A 52 1.01 -2.78 6.95
N PHE A 53 -0.08 -3.32 6.44
CA PHE A 53 -0.36 -3.44 5.01
C PHE A 53 -1.25 -2.31 4.50
N GLY A 54 -1.34 -2.19 3.21
CA GLY A 54 -2.25 -1.28 2.53
C GLY A 54 -1.76 -0.86 1.17
N ALA A 55 -2.66 -0.32 0.36
CA ALA A 55 -2.32 0.20 -0.96
C ALA A 55 -1.18 1.22 -0.91
N ARG A 56 -0.53 1.46 -2.04
CA ARG A 56 0.45 2.56 -2.13
C ARG A 56 -0.23 3.91 -1.86
N ARG A 57 0.51 4.84 -1.25
CA ARG A 57 0.05 6.23 -0.98
C ARG A 57 -1.06 6.39 0.06
N VAL A 58 -1.42 5.34 0.81
CA VAL A 58 -2.42 5.46 1.91
C VAL A 58 -1.85 6.03 3.22
N GLY A 59 -0.53 6.23 3.29
CA GLY A 59 0.13 6.85 4.44
C GLY A 59 0.77 5.88 5.44
N LYS A 60 1.15 4.65 5.03
CA LYS A 60 1.81 3.65 5.90
C LYS A 60 3.07 4.20 6.58
N THR A 61 3.99 4.77 5.80
CA THR A 61 5.24 5.37 6.30
C THR A 61 4.98 6.48 7.30
N ILE A 62 3.96 7.33 7.05
CA ILE A 62 3.60 8.44 7.95
C ILE A 62 3.08 7.87 9.27
N LEU A 63 2.16 6.90 9.22
CA LEU A 63 1.61 6.27 10.42
C LEU A 63 2.71 5.55 11.22
N MET A 64 3.59 4.82 10.57
CA MET A 64 4.74 4.17 11.22
C MET A 64 5.64 5.20 11.93
N ARG A 65 5.98 6.31 11.28
CA ARG A 65 6.77 7.39 11.88
C ARG A 65 6.08 8.02 13.09
N GLN A 66 4.78 8.29 13.02
CA GLN A 66 4.01 8.80 14.16
C GLN A 66 4.05 7.84 15.36
N ILE A 67 4.01 6.52 15.11
CA ILE A 67 4.15 5.52 16.16
C ILE A 67 5.57 5.54 16.75
N VAL A 68 6.60 5.58 15.90
CA VAL A 68 8.01 5.66 16.30
C VAL A 68 8.26 6.93 17.14
N ASP A 69 7.78 8.08 16.67
CA ASP A 69 7.99 9.37 17.35
C ASP A 69 7.28 9.44 18.72
N SER A 70 6.19 8.70 18.89
CA SER A 70 5.46 8.60 20.17
C SER A 70 6.05 7.56 21.12
N PHE A 71 6.95 6.70 20.65
CA PHE A 71 7.55 5.64 21.46
C PHE A 71 8.67 6.19 22.36
N LYS A 72 8.65 5.84 23.66
CA LYS A 72 9.58 6.41 24.65
C LYS A 72 10.91 5.67 24.79
N GLY A 73 11.09 4.55 24.09
CA GLY A 73 12.31 3.74 24.14
C GLY A 73 13.28 4.03 22.99
N LYS A 74 14.42 3.33 22.97
CA LYS A 74 15.40 3.41 21.87
C LYS A 74 14.80 2.77 20.60
N THR A 75 14.73 3.56 19.53
CA THR A 75 14.17 3.13 18.24
C THR A 75 15.23 3.00 17.17
N LEU A 76 15.06 2.04 16.27
CA LEU A 76 15.83 1.92 15.03
C LEU A 76 14.85 1.86 13.85
N VAL A 77 15.04 2.75 12.88
CA VAL A 77 14.22 2.79 11.67
C VAL A 77 15.08 2.37 10.48
N LEU A 78 14.62 1.37 9.75
CA LEU A 78 15.26 0.86 8.53
C LEU A 78 14.31 1.05 7.34
N ASN A 79 14.89 1.22 6.14
CA ASN A 79 14.14 1.27 4.89
C ASN A 79 14.50 0.05 4.05
N GLY A 80 13.51 -0.75 3.69
CA GLY A 80 13.70 -1.95 2.87
C GLY A 80 14.15 -1.69 1.43
N GLU A 81 14.00 -0.45 0.93
CA GLU A 81 14.54 -0.08 -0.38
C GLU A 81 16.03 0.29 -0.33
N ASP A 82 16.59 0.47 0.87
CA ASP A 82 17.98 0.84 1.07
C ASP A 82 18.90 -0.39 1.04
N ILE A 83 19.94 -0.33 0.21
CA ILE A 83 20.93 -1.42 0.06
C ILE A 83 21.74 -1.66 1.33
N ASP A 84 21.94 -0.61 2.14
CA ASP A 84 22.63 -0.75 3.42
C ASP A 84 21.78 -1.56 4.41
N THR A 85 20.46 -1.38 4.38
CA THR A 85 19.53 -2.21 5.14
C THR A 85 19.60 -3.68 4.73
N HIS A 86 19.72 -3.96 3.42
CA HIS A 86 19.90 -5.33 2.94
C HIS A 86 21.19 -5.95 3.45
N THR A 87 22.27 -5.18 3.47
CA THR A 87 23.57 -5.62 3.97
C THR A 87 23.53 -5.88 5.48
N LEU A 88 22.95 -4.95 6.26
CA LEU A 88 22.80 -5.09 7.71
C LEU A 88 22.02 -6.35 8.10
N LEU A 89 20.90 -6.59 7.43
CA LEU A 89 20.03 -7.73 7.69
C LEU A 89 20.47 -9.00 6.92
N GLY A 90 21.45 -8.89 6.03
CA GLY A 90 21.90 -9.98 5.16
C GLY A 90 22.45 -11.18 5.92
N LYS A 91 23.23 -10.93 6.98
CA LYS A 91 23.76 -11.98 7.85
C LYS A 91 22.73 -12.35 8.91
N ALA A 92 21.82 -13.26 8.55
CA ALA A 92 20.75 -13.74 9.42
C ALA A 92 21.28 -14.73 10.48
N SER A 93 21.96 -14.22 11.51
CA SER A 93 22.42 -15.01 12.66
C SER A 93 22.06 -14.32 13.98
N VAL A 94 21.83 -15.12 15.01
CA VAL A 94 21.47 -14.64 16.36
C VAL A 94 22.52 -13.70 16.92
N SER A 95 23.81 -14.07 16.80
CA SER A 95 24.92 -13.25 17.29
C SER A 95 24.99 -11.89 16.59
N ASN A 96 24.79 -11.86 15.27
CA ASN A 96 24.77 -10.62 14.50
C ASN A 96 23.60 -9.71 14.93
N TYR A 97 22.41 -10.27 15.06
CA TYR A 97 21.22 -9.48 15.43
C TYR A 97 21.27 -9.01 16.89
N ARG A 98 21.83 -9.79 17.83
CA ARG A 98 22.06 -9.34 19.20
C ARG A 98 23.00 -8.13 19.25
N HIS A 99 24.06 -8.14 18.46
CA HIS A 99 24.97 -7.00 18.37
C HIS A 99 24.35 -5.80 17.67
N LEU A 100 23.68 -6.03 16.53
CA LEU A 100 23.08 -4.96 15.72
C LEU A 100 21.95 -4.21 16.45
N PHE A 101 21.14 -4.95 17.22
CA PHE A 101 19.97 -4.39 17.93
C PHE A 101 20.20 -4.19 19.43
N GLU A 102 21.48 -4.10 19.86
CA GLU A 102 21.78 -3.87 21.27
C GLU A 102 21.12 -2.59 21.80
N GLY A 103 20.29 -2.77 22.84
CA GLY A 103 19.53 -1.72 23.46
C GLY A 103 18.37 -1.14 22.63
N VAL A 104 18.08 -1.68 21.44
CA VAL A 104 16.92 -1.30 20.63
C VAL A 104 15.66 -1.92 21.22
N GLU A 105 14.65 -1.11 21.51
CA GLU A 105 13.36 -1.54 22.04
C GLU A 105 12.25 -1.60 20.97
N LEU A 106 12.39 -0.76 19.91
CA LEU A 106 11.48 -0.75 18.78
C LEU A 106 12.28 -0.74 17.48
N LEU A 107 12.10 -1.78 16.67
CA LEU A 107 12.57 -1.86 15.30
C LEU A 107 11.42 -1.53 14.34
N ALA A 108 11.58 -0.50 13.53
CA ALA A 108 10.64 -0.11 12.50
C ALA A 108 11.27 -0.33 11.12
N ILE A 109 10.58 -1.07 10.24
CA ILE A 109 11.07 -1.36 8.89
C ILE A 109 10.02 -0.89 7.87
N ASP A 110 10.37 0.13 7.09
CA ASP A 110 9.51 0.60 6.01
C ASP A 110 9.79 -0.20 4.73
N GLU A 111 8.73 -0.43 3.91
CA GLU A 111 8.79 -1.18 2.64
C GLU A 111 9.54 -2.51 2.77
N ALA A 112 9.25 -3.26 3.83
CA ALA A 112 9.97 -4.46 4.24
C ALA A 112 9.97 -5.59 3.18
N GLN A 113 9.03 -5.59 2.22
CA GLN A 113 8.96 -6.58 1.14
C GLN A 113 10.18 -6.54 0.20
N HIS A 114 10.95 -5.46 0.20
CA HIS A 114 12.17 -5.38 -0.62
C HIS A 114 13.35 -6.13 0.00
N ILE A 115 13.25 -6.53 1.26
CA ILE A 115 14.31 -7.28 1.95
C ILE A 115 14.12 -8.79 1.70
N PRO A 116 15.07 -9.45 1.05
CA PRO A 116 14.98 -10.90 0.81
C PRO A 116 14.76 -11.70 2.10
N GLN A 117 13.86 -12.67 2.06
CA GLN A 117 13.54 -13.57 3.19
C GLN A 117 13.20 -12.84 4.49
N ILE A 118 12.56 -11.67 4.39
CA ILE A 118 12.28 -10.84 5.56
C ILE A 118 11.45 -11.55 6.63
N GLY A 119 10.51 -12.41 6.26
CA GLY A 119 9.70 -13.17 7.22
C GLY A 119 10.56 -14.05 8.15
N SER A 120 11.53 -14.80 7.61
CA SER A 120 12.46 -15.62 8.39
C SER A 120 13.38 -14.76 9.28
N LYS A 121 13.80 -13.61 8.78
CA LYS A 121 14.62 -12.66 9.55
C LYS A 121 13.84 -12.05 10.71
N LEU A 122 12.61 -11.62 10.46
CA LEU A 122 11.72 -11.10 11.50
C LEU A 122 11.41 -12.16 12.57
N LYS A 123 11.15 -13.40 12.14
CA LYS A 123 10.99 -14.51 13.07
C LYS A 123 12.20 -14.66 13.98
N LEU A 124 13.41 -14.72 13.40
CA LEU A 124 14.64 -14.87 14.17
C LEU A 124 14.81 -13.71 15.17
N ILE A 125 14.51 -12.47 14.75
CA ILE A 125 14.61 -11.29 15.61
C ILE A 125 13.65 -11.41 16.81
N VAL A 126 12.38 -11.71 16.59
CA VAL A 126 11.40 -11.75 17.68
C VAL A 126 11.52 -12.97 18.58
N ASP A 127 12.04 -14.09 18.06
CA ASP A 127 12.26 -15.30 18.86
C ASP A 127 13.51 -15.17 19.77
N GLU A 128 14.58 -14.50 19.28
CA GLU A 128 15.88 -14.47 19.94
C GLU A 128 16.19 -13.17 20.71
N LEU A 129 15.39 -12.13 20.51
CA LEU A 129 15.55 -10.82 21.15
C LEU A 129 14.29 -10.47 21.98
N PRO A 130 14.19 -10.97 23.22
CA PRO A 130 12.92 -10.98 23.98
C PRO A 130 12.39 -9.58 24.34
N GLY A 131 13.21 -8.53 24.29
CA GLY A 131 12.79 -7.15 24.63
C GLY A 131 12.31 -6.34 23.42
N ILE A 132 12.54 -6.83 22.20
CA ILE A 132 12.31 -6.05 21.00
C ILE A 132 10.83 -6.10 20.55
N ARG A 133 10.32 -4.95 20.17
CA ARG A 133 9.06 -4.78 19.43
C ARG A 133 9.39 -4.51 17.98
N VAL A 134 8.57 -5.01 17.06
CA VAL A 134 8.81 -4.79 15.63
C VAL A 134 7.54 -4.28 14.96
N ILE A 135 7.70 -3.22 14.16
CA ILE A 135 6.68 -2.78 13.21
C ILE A 135 7.28 -2.81 11.81
N ALA A 136 6.59 -3.43 10.86
CA ALA A 136 7.02 -3.49 9.48
C ALA A 136 5.88 -3.05 8.56
N THR A 137 6.18 -2.16 7.61
CA THR A 137 5.23 -1.78 6.58
C THR A 137 5.48 -2.56 5.30
N GLY A 138 4.42 -2.78 4.53
CA GLY A 138 4.53 -3.38 3.22
C GLY A 138 3.40 -2.98 2.30
N SER A 139 3.71 -2.84 1.00
CA SER A 139 2.71 -2.77 -0.02
C SER A 139 2.10 -4.17 -0.26
N SER A 140 1.09 -4.24 -1.10
CA SER A 140 0.30 -5.43 -1.40
C SER A 140 1.07 -6.68 -1.80
N SER A 141 2.20 -6.52 -2.48
CA SER A 141 3.05 -7.64 -2.90
C SER A 141 3.79 -8.32 -1.75
N PHE A 142 3.59 -7.84 -0.51
CA PHE A 142 4.22 -8.36 0.67
C PHE A 142 3.56 -9.67 1.10
N ASN A 143 3.81 -10.69 0.36
CA ASN A 143 3.44 -12.05 0.69
C ASN A 143 4.38 -12.60 1.78
N LEU A 144 4.38 -12.00 2.97
CA LEU A 144 4.98 -12.66 4.14
C LEU A 144 4.41 -14.06 4.38
N GLN A 145 3.21 -14.31 3.89
CA GLN A 145 2.58 -15.62 3.97
C GLN A 145 3.03 -16.58 2.87
N SER A 146 3.44 -16.11 1.69
CA SER A 146 3.74 -17.01 0.56
C SER A 146 5.24 -17.26 0.32
N GLU A 147 6.11 -16.29 0.57
CA GLU A 147 7.56 -16.52 0.47
C GLU A 147 8.20 -17.08 1.76
N ALA A 148 7.52 -16.88 2.87
CA ALA A 148 8.04 -17.29 4.17
C ALA A 148 7.32 -18.53 4.73
N GLY A 149 6.42 -19.14 3.96
CA GLY A 149 5.65 -20.31 4.44
C GLY A 149 5.32 -20.22 5.91
N GLU A 150 5.03 -20.23 6.79
CA GLU A 150 4.67 -20.20 8.21
C GLU A 150 5.56 -19.38 9.19
N PRO A 151 6.60 -18.59 8.82
CA PRO A 151 7.55 -18.12 9.84
C PRO A 151 6.93 -17.22 10.91
N LEU A 152 5.86 -16.47 10.59
CA LEU A 152 5.27 -15.49 11.52
C LEU A 152 3.91 -15.91 12.09
N VAL A 153 3.48 -17.16 11.90
CA VAL A 153 2.25 -17.67 12.52
C VAL A 153 2.36 -17.57 14.04
N GLY A 154 1.37 -16.94 14.67
CA GLY A 154 1.35 -16.70 16.12
C GLY A 154 2.28 -15.59 16.62
N ARG A 155 3.17 -15.06 15.76
CA ARG A 155 4.18 -14.03 16.08
C ARG A 155 3.86 -12.66 15.48
N SER A 156 2.83 -12.55 14.68
CA SER A 156 2.46 -11.27 14.06
C SER A 156 1.01 -10.90 14.31
N SER A 157 0.77 -9.60 14.30
CA SER A 157 -0.56 -9.00 14.18
C SER A 157 -0.61 -8.19 12.89
N GLN A 158 -1.63 -8.42 12.07
CA GLN A 158 -1.77 -7.78 10.77
C GLN A 158 -2.78 -6.64 10.86
N PHE A 159 -2.43 -5.52 10.26
CA PHE A 159 -3.26 -4.32 10.19
C PHE A 159 -3.34 -3.84 8.75
N LEU A 160 -4.55 -3.57 8.29
CA LEU A 160 -4.79 -3.02 6.97
C LEU A 160 -5.09 -1.53 7.06
N LEU A 161 -4.22 -0.71 6.48
CA LEU A 161 -4.42 0.72 6.34
C LEU A 161 -5.10 1.02 5.01
N THR A 162 -6.31 1.52 5.08
CA THR A 162 -7.08 2.01 3.94
C THR A 162 -6.88 3.52 3.74
N PRO A 163 -7.32 4.13 2.65
CA PRO A 163 -7.51 5.58 2.58
C PRO A 163 -8.29 6.10 3.81
N PHE A 164 -8.34 7.40 4.02
CA PHE A 164 -9.04 7.94 5.19
C PHE A 164 -10.49 7.47 5.25
N SER A 165 -10.93 7.03 6.43
CA SER A 165 -12.34 6.78 6.69
C SER A 165 -13.12 8.10 6.83
N GLN A 166 -14.43 8.04 6.61
CA GLN A 166 -15.28 9.20 6.85
C GLN A 166 -15.19 9.67 8.30
N GLN A 167 -15.05 8.75 9.25
CA GLN A 167 -14.88 9.06 10.67
C GLN A 167 -13.57 9.84 10.93
N GLU A 168 -12.46 9.47 10.29
CA GLU A 168 -11.19 10.18 10.42
C GLU A 168 -11.26 11.59 9.83
N LEU A 169 -11.92 11.75 8.68
CA LEU A 169 -12.09 13.04 8.02
C LEU A 169 -13.03 13.97 8.79
N SER A 170 -14.15 13.46 9.29
CA SER A 170 -15.14 14.25 10.00
C SER A 170 -14.72 14.68 11.40
N ALA A 171 -13.65 14.10 11.97
CA ALA A 171 -13.18 14.48 13.29
C ALA A 171 -12.73 15.96 13.41
N GLY A 172 -12.37 16.59 12.28
CA GLY A 172 -12.00 18.00 12.19
C GLY A 172 -13.05 18.88 11.50
N GLU A 173 -14.26 18.38 11.26
CA GLU A 173 -15.29 19.04 10.48
C GLU A 173 -16.60 19.20 11.25
N THR A 174 -17.36 20.25 10.91
CA THR A 174 -18.75 20.37 11.33
C THR A 174 -19.64 19.40 10.52
N PRO A 175 -20.82 19.00 11.01
CA PRO A 175 -21.76 18.16 10.27
C PRO A 175 -22.14 18.75 8.90
N ILE A 176 -22.23 20.07 8.79
CA ILE A 176 -22.57 20.76 7.53
C ILE A 176 -21.40 20.64 6.53
N GLU A 177 -20.16 20.82 6.97
CA GLU A 177 -18.97 20.66 6.13
C GLU A 177 -18.85 19.21 5.65
N THR A 178 -19.02 18.24 6.55
CA THR A 178 -19.01 16.82 6.22
C THR A 178 -20.04 16.49 5.15
N TYR A 179 -21.26 16.99 5.27
CA TYR A 179 -22.33 16.79 4.29
C TYR A 179 -21.98 17.41 2.93
N ARG A 180 -21.47 18.64 2.90
CA ARG A 180 -21.05 19.32 1.67
C ARG A 180 -19.93 18.61 0.92
N LYS A 181 -18.99 17.96 1.66
CA LYS A 181 -17.86 17.23 1.07
C LYS A 181 -18.19 15.79 0.69
N LEU A 182 -19.38 15.29 1.04
CA LEU A 182 -19.73 13.89 0.84
C LEU A 182 -19.71 13.48 -0.63
N GLU A 183 -20.34 14.27 -1.51
CA GLU A 183 -20.38 13.99 -2.94
C GLU A 183 -18.98 13.94 -3.55
N GLU A 184 -18.14 14.91 -3.21
CA GLU A 184 -16.75 14.95 -3.66
C GLU A 184 -15.97 13.69 -3.21
N ARG A 185 -16.16 13.26 -1.97
CA ARG A 185 -15.51 12.06 -1.42
C ARG A 185 -16.01 10.77 -2.08
N LEU A 186 -17.27 10.72 -2.45
CA LEU A 186 -17.83 9.60 -3.20
C LEU A 186 -17.27 9.51 -4.62
N ILE A 187 -16.94 10.64 -5.24
CA ILE A 187 -16.40 10.70 -6.61
C ILE A 187 -14.87 10.46 -6.62
N TYR A 188 -14.12 11.15 -5.74
CA TYR A 188 -12.64 11.16 -5.78
C TYR A 188 -12.01 10.28 -4.72
N GLY A 189 -12.79 9.72 -3.81
CA GLY A 189 -12.26 8.93 -2.69
C GLY A 189 -11.55 9.77 -1.63
N SER A 190 -10.83 9.08 -0.76
CA SER A 190 -10.23 9.65 0.44
C SER A 190 -8.75 9.32 0.59
N TYR A 191 -8.02 9.18 -0.52
CA TYR A 191 -6.56 9.09 -0.46
C TYR A 191 -5.98 10.35 0.22
N PRO A 192 -4.96 10.22 1.08
CA PRO A 192 -4.42 11.37 1.81
C PRO A 192 -4.12 12.58 0.93
N ASN A 193 -3.43 12.38 -0.20
CA ASN A 193 -3.12 13.51 -1.08
C ASN A 193 -4.34 14.08 -1.80
N VAL A 194 -5.38 13.28 -2.07
CA VAL A 194 -6.62 13.79 -2.69
C VAL A 194 -7.30 14.81 -1.79
N THR A 195 -7.20 14.64 -0.48
CA THR A 195 -7.80 15.57 0.49
C THR A 195 -7.08 16.93 0.58
N LEU A 196 -5.85 17.01 0.01
CA LEU A 196 -5.02 18.22 0.01
C LEU A 196 -5.17 19.06 -1.26
N PHE A 197 -5.82 18.53 -2.30
CA PHE A 197 -6.00 19.25 -3.56
C PHE A 197 -7.28 20.09 -3.55
N ASP A 198 -7.17 21.33 -4.01
CA ASP A 198 -8.28 22.29 -4.07
C ASP A 198 -9.14 22.10 -5.32
N THR A 199 -8.59 21.57 -6.41
CA THR A 199 -9.30 21.46 -7.69
C THR A 199 -9.59 20.02 -8.09
N TYR A 200 -10.72 19.80 -8.73
CA TYR A 200 -11.10 18.49 -9.28
C TYR A 200 -10.14 18.00 -10.38
N ALA A 201 -9.50 18.90 -11.10
CA ALA A 201 -8.50 18.56 -12.10
C ALA A 201 -7.26 17.91 -11.46
N GLN A 202 -6.71 18.50 -10.39
CA GLN A 202 -5.58 17.94 -9.64
C GLN A 202 -5.93 16.58 -9.00
N LYS A 203 -7.14 16.44 -8.44
CA LYS A 203 -7.61 15.16 -7.86
C LYS A 203 -7.66 14.07 -8.93
N ARG A 204 -8.20 14.38 -10.10
CA ARG A 204 -8.28 13.44 -11.22
C ARG A 204 -6.90 13.03 -11.74
N GLU A 205 -6.01 13.99 -11.96
CA GLU A 205 -4.64 13.75 -12.39
C GLU A 205 -3.90 12.83 -11.42
N TYR A 206 -3.97 13.13 -10.13
CA TYR A 206 -3.36 12.31 -9.10
C TYR A 206 -3.89 10.88 -9.06
N LEU A 207 -5.21 10.68 -9.19
CA LEU A 207 -5.80 9.35 -9.24
C LEU A 207 -5.41 8.59 -10.50
N GLN A 208 -5.30 9.27 -11.64
CA GLN A 208 -4.77 8.68 -12.86
C GLN A 208 -3.32 8.22 -12.69
N ASP A 209 -2.48 9.03 -12.06
CA ASP A 209 -1.10 8.66 -11.74
C ASP A 209 -1.02 7.45 -10.82
N ILE A 210 -1.90 7.33 -9.82
CA ILE A 210 -1.99 6.12 -8.98
C ILE A 210 -2.27 4.90 -9.85
N VAL A 211 -3.25 4.98 -10.76
CA VAL A 211 -3.63 3.85 -11.60
C VAL A 211 -2.49 3.45 -12.54
N TYR A 212 -1.91 4.41 -13.26
CA TYR A 212 -0.91 4.11 -14.30
C TYR A 212 0.49 3.83 -13.76
N ALA A 213 0.96 4.64 -12.79
CA ALA A 213 2.33 4.56 -12.33
C ALA A 213 2.56 3.48 -11.27
N TYR A 214 1.55 3.18 -10.48
CA TYR A 214 1.70 2.27 -9.33
C TYR A 214 0.93 0.97 -9.49
N LEU A 215 -0.38 1.07 -9.70
CA LEU A 215 -1.24 -0.10 -9.74
C LEU A 215 -0.80 -1.10 -10.83
N LEU A 216 -0.69 -0.63 -12.06
CA LEU A 216 -0.31 -1.48 -13.18
C LEU A 216 1.12 -2.00 -13.02
N LYS A 217 2.04 -1.18 -12.54
CA LYS A 217 3.44 -1.57 -12.33
C LYS A 217 3.58 -2.65 -11.25
N ASP A 218 2.89 -2.49 -10.12
CA ASP A 218 2.95 -3.45 -9.02
C ASP A 218 2.34 -4.80 -9.43
N ILE A 219 1.22 -4.77 -10.14
CA ILE A 219 0.58 -5.98 -10.65
C ILE A 219 1.48 -6.69 -11.68
N LEU A 220 2.09 -5.94 -12.61
CA LEU A 220 2.99 -6.50 -13.60
C LEU A 220 4.25 -7.11 -12.99
N ALA A 221 4.73 -6.54 -11.88
CA ALA A 221 5.90 -7.04 -11.17
C ALA A 221 5.64 -8.38 -10.46
N VAL A 222 4.40 -8.60 -9.97
CA VAL A 222 4.06 -9.79 -9.16
C VAL A 222 3.91 -11.06 -10.02
N ASP A 223 3.36 -10.98 -11.24
CA ASP A 223 2.91 -12.18 -11.96
C ASP A 223 3.26 -12.21 -13.46
N GLY A 224 4.11 -11.31 -13.95
CA GLY A 224 4.50 -11.29 -15.36
C GLY A 224 3.32 -11.14 -16.32
N ILE A 225 2.33 -10.33 -15.97
CA ILE A 225 1.16 -10.07 -16.80
C ILE A 225 1.59 -9.43 -18.11
N LYS A 226 1.32 -10.12 -19.22
CA LYS A 226 1.72 -9.66 -20.55
C LYS A 226 0.80 -8.60 -21.16
N ASN A 227 -0.39 -8.34 -20.56
CA ASN A 227 -1.38 -7.45 -21.14
C ASN A 227 -1.98 -6.48 -20.09
N SER A 228 -1.29 -5.37 -19.88
CA SER A 228 -1.71 -4.30 -18.99
C SER A 228 -3.02 -3.62 -19.42
N GLN A 229 -3.31 -3.58 -20.74
CA GLN A 229 -4.54 -2.97 -21.25
C GLN A 229 -5.78 -3.76 -20.79
N LYS A 230 -5.76 -5.09 -20.90
CA LYS A 230 -6.88 -5.92 -20.44
C LYS A 230 -7.11 -5.81 -18.92
N MET A 231 -6.05 -5.63 -18.14
CA MET A 231 -6.18 -5.36 -16.70
C MET A 231 -6.88 -4.02 -16.43
N TYR A 232 -6.51 -2.98 -17.18
CA TYR A 232 -7.13 -1.67 -17.08
C TYR A 232 -8.61 -1.71 -17.48
N ASP A 233 -8.92 -2.41 -18.58
CA ASP A 233 -10.29 -2.57 -19.04
C ASP A 233 -11.14 -3.37 -18.05
N LEU A 234 -10.57 -4.41 -17.43
CA LEU A 234 -11.22 -5.15 -16.34
C LEU A 234 -11.50 -4.24 -15.14
N LEU A 235 -10.53 -3.44 -14.72
CA LEU A 235 -10.70 -2.49 -13.63
C LEU A 235 -11.84 -1.50 -13.91
N ARG A 236 -11.94 -0.99 -15.14
CA ARG A 236 -13.05 -0.11 -15.55
C ARG A 236 -14.40 -0.80 -15.46
N LEU A 237 -14.51 -2.04 -15.95
CA LEU A 237 -15.76 -2.79 -15.89
C LEU A 237 -16.20 -3.05 -14.44
N ILE A 238 -15.26 -3.41 -13.57
CA ILE A 238 -15.54 -3.62 -12.14
C ILE A 238 -15.97 -2.31 -11.47
N ALA A 239 -15.36 -1.17 -11.82
CA ALA A 239 -15.74 0.12 -11.27
C ALA A 239 -17.22 0.47 -11.56
N TYR A 240 -17.75 0.08 -12.73
CA TYR A 240 -19.18 0.25 -13.03
C TYR A 240 -20.09 -0.72 -12.27
N GLN A 241 -19.56 -1.81 -11.74
CA GLN A 241 -20.30 -2.87 -11.03
C GLN A 241 -20.02 -2.86 -9.52
N THR A 242 -19.40 -1.79 -9.01
CA THR A 242 -19.07 -1.70 -7.58
C THR A 242 -20.34 -1.82 -6.73
N GLY A 243 -20.31 -2.73 -5.74
CA GLY A 243 -21.46 -3.02 -4.89
C GLY A 243 -22.51 -3.98 -5.48
N SER A 244 -22.26 -4.54 -6.66
CA SER A 244 -23.14 -5.50 -7.34
C SER A 244 -22.52 -6.90 -7.38
N GLU A 245 -23.34 -7.91 -7.68
CA GLU A 245 -22.84 -9.24 -8.00
C GLU A 245 -22.09 -9.23 -9.35
N VAL A 246 -20.98 -9.94 -9.40
CA VAL A 246 -20.08 -9.95 -10.55
C VAL A 246 -19.97 -11.37 -11.10
N SER A 247 -20.30 -11.53 -12.38
CA SER A 247 -20.11 -12.79 -13.12
C SER A 247 -18.78 -12.79 -13.85
N TYR A 248 -17.89 -13.72 -13.51
CA TYR A 248 -16.58 -13.88 -14.15
C TYR A 248 -16.70 -14.31 -15.63
N GLU A 249 -17.74 -15.07 -15.96
CA GLU A 249 -18.05 -15.47 -17.31
C GLU A 249 -18.45 -14.28 -18.19
N GLU A 250 -19.28 -13.39 -17.65
CA GLU A 250 -19.71 -12.17 -18.34
C GLU A 250 -18.55 -11.21 -18.60
N LEU A 251 -17.75 -10.95 -17.59
CA LEU A 251 -16.53 -10.15 -17.72
C LEU A 251 -15.57 -10.76 -18.75
N GLY A 252 -15.42 -12.09 -18.72
CA GLY A 252 -14.58 -12.81 -19.67
C GLY A 252 -15.07 -12.63 -21.11
N LYS A 253 -16.37 -12.74 -21.36
CA LYS A 253 -16.96 -12.50 -22.69
C LYS A 253 -16.72 -11.08 -23.18
N GLN A 254 -16.96 -10.06 -22.34
CA GLN A 254 -16.78 -8.65 -22.72
C GLN A 254 -15.33 -8.30 -23.04
N LEU A 255 -14.36 -8.91 -22.34
CA LEU A 255 -12.93 -8.62 -22.50
C LEU A 255 -12.20 -9.61 -23.41
N SER A 256 -12.90 -10.59 -23.98
CA SER A 256 -12.28 -11.70 -24.72
C SER A 256 -11.19 -12.39 -23.89
N MET A 257 -11.54 -12.76 -22.67
CA MET A 257 -10.69 -13.44 -21.69
C MET A 257 -11.37 -14.72 -21.19
N SER A 258 -10.57 -15.73 -20.80
CA SER A 258 -11.12 -16.89 -20.11
C SER A 258 -11.55 -16.52 -18.67
N ARG A 259 -12.54 -17.24 -18.14
CA ARG A 259 -12.96 -17.11 -16.74
C ARG A 259 -11.77 -17.17 -15.77
N ASN A 260 -10.88 -18.13 -15.95
CA ASN A 260 -9.70 -18.31 -15.09
C ASN A 260 -8.74 -17.10 -15.15
N THR A 261 -8.64 -16.45 -16.33
CA THR A 261 -7.83 -15.23 -16.46
C THR A 261 -8.48 -14.06 -15.72
N VAL A 262 -9.80 -13.92 -15.81
CA VAL A 262 -10.55 -12.89 -15.05
C VAL A 262 -10.37 -13.10 -13.56
N GLU A 263 -10.57 -14.32 -13.07
CA GLU A 263 -10.42 -14.68 -11.65
C GLU A 263 -9.01 -14.34 -11.16
N ARG A 264 -7.97 -14.75 -11.89
CA ARG A 264 -6.58 -14.43 -11.56
C ARG A 264 -6.34 -12.91 -11.51
N TYR A 265 -6.89 -12.14 -12.43
CA TYR A 265 -6.72 -10.69 -12.47
C TYR A 265 -7.46 -10.00 -11.30
N LEU A 266 -8.64 -10.50 -10.93
CA LEU A 266 -9.36 -10.00 -9.76
C LEU A 266 -8.62 -10.33 -8.45
N ASP A 267 -8.06 -11.53 -8.34
CA ASP A 267 -7.23 -11.90 -7.18
C ASP A 267 -6.00 -10.99 -7.05
N LEU A 268 -5.37 -10.63 -8.17
CA LEU A 268 -4.26 -9.68 -8.18
C LEU A 268 -4.70 -8.29 -7.74
N LEU A 269 -5.81 -7.77 -8.26
CA LEU A 269 -6.37 -6.49 -7.84
C LEU A 269 -6.72 -6.48 -6.34
N GLN A 270 -7.18 -7.61 -5.81
CA GLN A 270 -7.45 -7.77 -4.38
C GLN A 270 -6.15 -7.80 -3.56
N LYS A 271 -5.13 -8.53 -4.02
CA LYS A 271 -3.81 -8.57 -3.37
C LYS A 271 -3.13 -7.20 -3.30
N VAL A 272 -3.37 -6.33 -4.28
CA VAL A 272 -2.88 -4.95 -4.27
C VAL A 272 -3.86 -3.95 -3.61
N PHE A 273 -4.87 -4.44 -2.90
CA PHE A 273 -5.85 -3.65 -2.15
C PHE A 273 -6.62 -2.62 -2.99
N VAL A 274 -6.83 -2.88 -4.27
CA VAL A 274 -7.63 -2.02 -5.16
C VAL A 274 -9.09 -2.36 -5.08
N ILE A 275 -9.39 -3.66 -5.00
CA ILE A 275 -10.75 -4.17 -4.81
C ILE A 275 -10.82 -5.02 -3.54
N TYR A 276 -12.02 -5.09 -2.98
CA TYR A 276 -12.34 -5.98 -1.86
C TYR A 276 -13.50 -6.87 -2.28
N ARG A 277 -13.30 -8.18 -2.12
CA ARG A 277 -14.35 -9.17 -2.36
C ARG A 277 -15.18 -9.33 -1.10
N LEU A 278 -16.47 -9.07 -1.21
CA LEU A 278 -17.44 -9.36 -0.17
C LEU A 278 -18.15 -10.66 -0.52
N GLY A 279 -18.14 -11.61 0.39
CA GLY A 279 -18.96 -12.82 0.26
C GLY A 279 -20.42 -12.53 0.52
N GLY A 280 -21.32 -13.30 -0.11
CA GLY A 280 -22.74 -13.23 0.20
C GLY A 280 -22.96 -13.62 1.67
N PHE A 281 -23.81 -12.87 2.37
CA PHE A 281 -24.26 -13.25 3.71
C PHE A 281 -25.41 -14.26 3.56
N SER A 282 -25.12 -15.55 3.84
CA SER A 282 -26.15 -16.57 3.99
C SER A 282 -26.35 -16.89 5.47
N ARG A 283 -27.59 -16.91 5.89
CA ARG A 283 -27.96 -17.44 7.22
C ARG A 283 -28.01 -18.95 7.18
#